data_67d11a83ef925ed6e5fca9cd38dbfa47
#
_entry.id   67d11a83ef925ed6e5fca9cd38dbfa47
#
_cell.length_a   1.000
_cell.length_b   1.000
_cell.length_c   1.000
_cell.angle_alpha   90.00
_cell.angle_beta   90.00
_cell.angle_gamma   90.00
#
_symmetry.space_group_name_H-M   'P 1'
#
loop_
_entity.id
_entity.type
_entity.pdbx_description
1 polymer ?
#
loop_
_entity_poly.entity_id
_entity_poly.type
_entity_poly.pdbx_seq_one_letter_code
_entity_poly.pdbx_strand_id
1 'polypeptide(L)'
;MMMNKSYNAVAGIDNFTWEPPGLDQLIESEDFELIRYGRDLIAYTSFYFGPKGIIKQISNGMNCQNCHLDAGTKSWANNFSGVASGYPRFRERSGSIENMHKRVNDCFERSLNADKGLDTTSKEMKAIVAYMKWLGKDVPDKVIPVGVSIKVPEFSSRAADPEKGSILYQQHCSRCHGKNGSGVYNVDSTMYIYPPLWGRNSYTSAAGMHHLSRFAGFVRFNMPFDAPGATRFLTDEEAWDVAAFVNSQPRPQKEYKNDWTDISAKPYDHPFGPYTDGFSEKEHKYGPWPK
;
A
#
# COMPACT_ATOMS: atom_id res chain seq x y z
N MET A 1 3.28 -15.06 -23.80
CA MET A 1 4.37 -15.33 -22.86
C MET A 1 4.91 -13.98 -22.38
N MET A 2 4.14 -13.31 -21.51
CA MET A 2 4.54 -12.05 -20.87
C MET A 2 4.50 -12.27 -19.37
N MET A 3 5.45 -13.07 -18.90
CA MET A 3 5.70 -13.22 -17.48
C MET A 3 6.55 -12.05 -17.01
N ASN A 4 6.03 -11.35 -15.99
CA ASN A 4 6.81 -10.72 -14.93
C ASN A 4 8.29 -10.43 -15.31
N LYS A 5 8.56 -9.27 -15.83
CA LYS A 5 9.84 -8.63 -15.52
C LYS A 5 9.79 -8.17 -14.05
N SER A 6 9.59 -9.18 -13.19
CA SER A 6 9.78 -9.07 -11.77
C SER A 6 11.25 -8.75 -11.56
N TYR A 7 11.47 -7.73 -10.74
CA TYR A 7 12.65 -7.53 -9.90
C TYR A 7 13.79 -8.51 -10.21
N ASN A 8 14.86 -8.02 -10.81
CA ASN A 8 16.09 -8.80 -10.94
C ASN A 8 16.50 -9.24 -9.53
N ALA A 9 16.13 -10.45 -9.16
CA ALA A 9 16.65 -11.11 -7.97
C ALA A 9 18.16 -11.20 -8.13
N VAL A 10 18.90 -10.74 -7.17
CA VAL A 10 20.35 -10.99 -7.10
C VAL A 10 20.49 -12.49 -6.93
N ALA A 11 21.14 -13.13 -7.86
CA ALA A 11 21.38 -14.57 -7.83
C ALA A 11 22.03 -14.97 -6.50
N GLY A 12 21.36 -15.81 -5.71
CA GLY A 12 21.93 -16.48 -4.55
C GLY A 12 21.24 -16.33 -3.20
N ILE A 13 20.18 -15.52 -3.04
CA ILE A 13 19.47 -15.38 -1.75
C ILE A 13 17.94 -15.39 -2.01
N ASP A 14 17.43 -16.45 -2.60
CA ASP A 14 16.02 -16.53 -3.02
C ASP A 14 15.01 -16.70 -1.86
N ASN A 15 15.47 -16.82 -0.59
CA ASN A 15 14.60 -17.09 0.55
C ASN A 15 15.02 -16.34 1.83
N PHE A 16 15.47 -15.08 1.71
CA PHE A 16 15.77 -14.29 2.90
C PHE A 16 14.48 -14.00 3.67
N THR A 17 14.33 -14.64 4.85
CA THR A 17 13.27 -14.33 5.80
C THR A 17 13.69 -13.17 6.68
N TRP A 18 12.77 -12.25 6.91
CA TRP A 18 13.00 -11.08 7.74
C TRP A 18 12.03 -11.07 8.93
N GLU A 19 12.56 -10.73 10.07
CA GLU A 19 11.80 -10.38 11.26
C GLU A 19 12.11 -8.93 11.66
N PRO A 20 11.12 -8.17 12.17
CA PRO A 20 11.37 -6.81 12.60
C PRO A 20 12.37 -6.79 13.76
N PRO A 21 13.30 -5.82 13.79
CA PRO A 21 14.20 -5.66 14.91
C PRO A 21 13.44 -5.48 16.23
N GLY A 22 13.96 -6.04 17.31
CA GLY A 22 13.35 -5.94 18.63
C GLY A 22 13.38 -4.52 19.21
N LEU A 23 12.46 -4.22 20.12
CA LEU A 23 12.40 -2.90 20.78
C LEU A 23 13.63 -2.61 21.66
N ASP A 24 14.26 -3.65 22.20
CA ASP A 24 15.55 -3.58 22.92
C ASP A 24 16.65 -3.00 22.01
N GLN A 25 16.75 -3.49 20.79
CA GLN A 25 17.71 -2.96 19.79
C GLN A 25 17.41 -1.50 19.41
N LEU A 26 16.15 -1.07 19.49
CA LEU A 26 15.80 0.33 19.26
C LEU A 26 16.29 1.21 20.40
N ILE A 27 16.11 0.78 21.66
CA ILE A 27 16.51 1.55 22.86
C ILE A 27 18.04 1.78 22.87
N GLU A 28 18.80 0.83 22.38
CA GLU A 28 20.27 0.90 22.30
C GLU A 28 20.79 1.75 21.12
N SER A 29 19.90 2.20 20.23
CA SER A 29 20.29 3.00 19.06
C SER A 29 20.62 4.44 19.45
N GLU A 30 21.74 4.99 18.93
CA GLU A 30 22.08 6.41 19.07
C GLU A 30 21.00 7.33 18.51
N ASP A 31 20.27 6.87 17.47
CA ASP A 31 19.17 7.60 16.83
C ASP A 31 17.78 7.26 17.42
N PHE A 32 17.73 6.69 18.63
CA PHE A 32 16.48 6.19 19.25
C PHE A 32 15.30 7.15 19.10
N GLU A 33 15.45 8.41 19.52
CA GLU A 33 14.37 9.39 19.47
C GLU A 33 13.91 9.71 18.05
N LEU A 34 14.83 9.75 17.09
CA LEU A 34 14.51 10.01 15.69
C LEU A 34 13.76 8.82 15.06
N ILE A 35 14.22 7.60 15.33
CA ILE A 35 13.61 6.36 14.83
C ILE A 35 12.22 6.18 15.44
N ARG A 36 12.08 6.37 16.76
CA ARG A 36 10.80 6.32 17.46
C ARG A 36 9.80 7.31 16.88
N TYR A 37 10.25 8.56 16.68
CA TYR A 37 9.43 9.58 16.03
C TYR A 37 9.01 9.20 14.61
N GLY A 38 9.91 8.59 13.82
CA GLY A 38 9.57 8.08 12.49
C GLY A 38 8.51 6.99 12.51
N ARG A 39 8.59 6.06 13.47
CA ARG A 39 7.56 5.05 13.71
C ARG A 39 6.21 5.70 14.03
N ASP A 40 6.19 6.68 14.92
CA ASP A 40 4.97 7.38 15.32
C ASP A 40 4.33 8.16 14.16
N LEU A 41 5.16 8.80 13.32
CA LEU A 41 4.69 9.46 12.09
C LEU A 41 4.00 8.49 11.12
N ILE A 42 4.48 7.26 11.01
CA ILE A 42 3.88 6.22 10.16
C ILE A 42 2.62 5.64 10.80
N ALA A 43 2.67 5.36 12.10
CA ALA A 43 1.55 4.76 12.82
C ALA A 43 0.37 5.75 12.96
N TYR A 44 0.68 7.01 13.21
CA TYR A 44 -0.29 8.06 13.52
C TYR A 44 -0.22 9.25 12.55
N THR A 45 0.01 8.98 11.26
CA THR A 45 0.18 10.01 10.22
C THR A 45 -0.93 11.06 10.25
N SER A 46 -2.17 10.66 10.48
CA SER A 46 -3.32 11.55 10.59
C SER A 46 -3.23 12.54 11.73
N PHE A 47 -2.71 12.11 12.89
CA PHE A 47 -2.49 12.98 14.04
C PHE A 47 -1.51 14.12 13.73
N TYR A 48 -0.49 13.85 12.92
CA TYR A 48 0.53 14.83 12.54
C TYR A 48 0.15 15.64 11.30
N PHE A 49 -0.48 15.00 10.30
CA PHE A 49 -0.67 15.57 8.96
C PHE A 49 -2.10 15.48 8.43
N GLY A 50 -3.03 14.92 9.20
CA GLY A 50 -4.44 14.79 8.80
C GLY A 50 -5.18 16.12 8.78
N PRO A 51 -6.51 16.11 8.57
CA PRO A 51 -7.33 17.32 8.54
C PRO A 51 -7.29 18.15 9.82
N LYS A 52 -6.93 17.53 10.96
CA LYS A 52 -6.66 18.18 12.24
C LYS A 52 -5.21 18.03 12.69
N GLY A 53 -4.29 17.82 11.75
CA GLY A 53 -2.89 17.53 12.02
C GLY A 53 -2.18 18.65 12.77
N ILE A 54 -1.38 18.27 13.79
CA ILE A 54 -0.69 19.23 14.67
C ILE A 54 0.55 19.87 14.03
N ILE A 55 1.10 19.28 12.95
CA ILE A 55 2.25 19.83 12.22
C ILE A 55 1.78 20.55 10.96
N LYS A 56 1.02 19.84 10.12
CA LYS A 56 0.43 20.35 8.87
C LYS A 56 -0.88 19.62 8.58
N GLN A 57 -1.77 20.26 7.84
CA GLN A 57 -3.05 19.69 7.41
C GLN A 57 -3.01 19.42 5.91
N ILE A 58 -2.32 18.35 5.51
CA ILE A 58 -2.04 18.05 4.09
C ILE A 58 -2.57 16.70 3.62
N SER A 59 -3.06 15.84 4.52
CA SER A 59 -3.51 14.49 4.15
C SER A 59 -5.01 14.27 4.39
N ASN A 60 -5.52 13.18 3.81
CA ASN A 60 -6.93 12.79 3.88
C ASN A 60 -7.38 12.19 5.22
N GLY A 61 -6.52 12.12 6.22
CA GLY A 61 -6.85 11.55 7.53
C GLY A 61 -6.57 10.04 7.65
N MET A 62 -6.05 9.40 6.62
CA MET A 62 -5.53 8.03 6.71
C MET A 62 -4.10 8.02 7.29
N ASN A 63 -3.70 6.89 7.86
CA ASN A 63 -2.36 6.62 8.33
C ASN A 63 -1.59 5.75 7.34
N CYS A 64 -0.27 5.89 7.29
CA CYS A 64 0.58 5.01 6.47
C CYS A 64 0.37 3.54 6.86
N GLN A 65 0.21 3.25 8.15
CA GLN A 65 -0.05 1.88 8.62
C GLN A 65 -1.41 1.31 8.19
N ASN A 66 -2.33 2.08 7.62
CA ASN A 66 -3.56 1.50 7.06
C ASN A 66 -3.29 0.58 5.86
N CYS A 67 -2.17 0.79 5.15
CA CYS A 67 -1.70 -0.05 4.05
C CYS A 67 -0.38 -0.79 4.38
N HIS A 68 0.39 -0.28 5.36
CA HIS A 68 1.65 -0.84 5.84
C HIS A 68 1.46 -1.30 7.29
N LEU A 69 0.74 -2.42 7.48
CA LEU A 69 0.24 -2.83 8.79
C LEU A 69 1.35 -2.93 9.85
N ASP A 70 0.96 -2.67 11.10
CA ASP A 70 1.84 -2.68 12.27
C ASP A 70 3.04 -1.74 12.10
N ALA A 71 2.76 -0.50 11.64
CA ALA A 71 3.76 0.49 11.29
C ALA A 71 4.81 -0.02 10.26
N GLY A 72 4.41 -0.91 9.37
CA GLY A 72 5.26 -1.46 8.31
C GLY A 72 6.12 -2.65 8.76
N THR A 73 5.73 -3.37 9.80
CA THR A 73 6.43 -4.57 10.27
C THR A 73 5.75 -5.87 9.89
N LYS A 74 4.46 -5.87 9.54
CA LYS A 74 3.71 -7.09 9.27
C LYS A 74 4.07 -7.71 7.91
N SER A 75 4.51 -8.96 7.93
CA SER A 75 4.78 -9.74 6.70
C SER A 75 3.53 -9.87 5.83
N TRP A 76 3.71 -9.82 4.51
CA TRP A 76 2.66 -9.88 3.49
C TRP A 76 1.65 -8.73 3.52
N ALA A 77 1.93 -7.70 4.30
CA ALA A 77 1.15 -6.48 4.43
C ALA A 77 1.93 -5.23 4.00
N ASN A 78 2.76 -5.38 2.96
CA ASN A 78 3.51 -4.28 2.37
C ASN A 78 4.49 -3.64 3.40
N ASN A 79 5.28 -4.47 4.09
CA ASN A 79 6.20 -4.02 5.13
C ASN A 79 7.42 -3.25 4.57
N PHE A 80 8.22 -2.66 5.46
CA PHE A 80 9.33 -1.80 5.06
C PHE A 80 10.69 -2.48 5.06
N SER A 81 10.77 -3.79 5.30
CA SER A 81 12.06 -4.51 5.39
C SER A 81 12.97 -4.32 4.18
N GLY A 82 12.42 -4.36 2.97
CA GLY A 82 13.16 -4.22 1.72
C GLY A 82 13.33 -2.79 1.23
N VAL A 83 12.98 -1.76 2.02
CA VAL A 83 13.08 -0.37 1.57
C VAL A 83 14.53 0.11 1.58
N ALA A 84 15.26 -0.10 2.66
CA ALA A 84 16.64 0.33 2.76
C ALA A 84 17.55 -0.35 1.74
N SER A 85 17.43 -1.68 1.58
CA SER A 85 18.18 -2.48 0.63
C SER A 85 17.81 -2.23 -0.84
N GLY A 86 16.55 -1.81 -1.08
CA GLY A 86 16.00 -1.68 -2.43
C GLY A 86 16.10 -0.29 -3.05
N TYR A 87 16.46 0.76 -2.32
CA TYR A 87 16.57 2.13 -2.83
C TYR A 87 18.00 2.68 -2.70
N PRO A 88 18.48 3.52 -3.67
CA PRO A 88 17.77 4.01 -4.86
C PRO A 88 17.59 2.94 -5.93
N ARG A 89 16.47 3.02 -6.70
CA ARG A 89 16.22 2.09 -7.79
C ARG A 89 15.44 2.73 -8.94
N PHE A 90 15.55 2.14 -10.13
CA PHE A 90 14.70 2.50 -11.25
C PHE A 90 13.24 2.09 -11.01
N ARG A 91 12.32 2.97 -11.35
CA ARG A 91 10.87 2.75 -11.25
C ARG A 91 10.22 2.94 -12.61
N GLU A 92 9.60 1.89 -13.12
CA GLU A 92 8.93 1.89 -14.42
C GLU A 92 7.87 3.00 -14.51
N ARG A 93 7.11 3.20 -13.42
CA ARG A 93 6.07 4.23 -13.38
C ARG A 93 6.58 5.63 -13.66
N SER A 94 7.70 6.02 -13.10
CA SER A 94 8.26 7.36 -13.29
C SER A 94 9.32 7.42 -14.40
N GLY A 95 9.73 6.26 -14.93
CA GLY A 95 10.83 6.17 -15.90
C GLY A 95 12.17 6.71 -15.36
N SER A 96 12.37 6.70 -14.05
CA SER A 96 13.53 7.33 -13.40
C SER A 96 14.03 6.56 -12.18
N ILE A 97 15.26 6.88 -11.75
CA ILE A 97 15.81 6.38 -10.47
C ILE A 97 15.18 7.19 -9.34
N GLU A 98 14.49 6.50 -8.45
CA GLU A 98 13.87 7.09 -7.26
C GLU A 98 14.67 6.73 -6.01
N ASN A 99 14.71 7.67 -5.06
CA ASN A 99 15.21 7.46 -3.70
C ASN A 99 14.05 7.27 -2.70
N MET A 100 14.37 7.00 -1.44
CA MET A 100 13.38 6.79 -0.39
C MET A 100 12.48 8.01 -0.16
N HIS A 101 13.04 9.23 -0.20
CA HIS A 101 12.29 10.47 0.00
C HIS A 101 11.21 10.65 -1.07
N LYS A 102 11.56 10.44 -2.34
CA LYS A 102 10.59 10.46 -3.45
C LYS A 102 9.50 9.42 -3.25
N ARG A 103 9.88 8.20 -2.82
CA ARG A 103 8.90 7.11 -2.58
C ARG A 103 7.94 7.43 -1.44
N VAL A 104 8.42 8.05 -0.35
CA VAL A 104 7.56 8.51 0.75
C VAL A 104 6.61 9.59 0.27
N ASN A 105 7.09 10.58 -0.48
CA ASN A 105 6.26 11.66 -1.01
C ASN A 105 5.21 11.15 -2.01
N ASP A 106 5.53 10.15 -2.84
CA ASP A 106 4.54 9.48 -3.68
C ASP A 106 3.37 8.90 -2.86
N CYS A 107 3.63 8.37 -1.66
CA CYS A 107 2.56 7.88 -0.80
C CYS A 107 1.72 9.02 -0.22
N PHE A 108 2.34 10.13 0.20
CA PHE A 108 1.59 11.33 0.61
C PHE A 108 0.66 11.83 -0.49
N GLU A 109 1.19 11.97 -1.70
CA GLU A 109 0.43 12.54 -2.82
C GLU A 109 -0.64 11.57 -3.34
N ARG A 110 -0.32 10.29 -3.49
CA ARG A 110 -1.19 9.29 -4.14
C ARG A 110 -2.12 8.58 -3.17
N SER A 111 -1.61 8.16 -2.01
CA SER A 111 -2.41 7.40 -1.06
C SER A 111 -3.10 8.29 -0.03
N LEU A 112 -2.41 9.32 0.44
CA LEU A 112 -2.93 10.25 1.43
C LEU A 112 -3.54 11.52 0.82
N ASN A 113 -3.62 11.59 -0.51
CA ASN A 113 -4.24 12.66 -1.28
C ASN A 113 -3.69 14.07 -1.00
N ALA A 114 -2.45 14.19 -0.52
CA ALA A 114 -1.78 15.48 -0.35
C ALA A 114 -1.50 16.13 -1.72
N ASP A 115 -1.60 17.44 -1.79
CA ASP A 115 -1.23 18.18 -3.01
C ASP A 115 0.28 18.15 -3.25
N LYS A 116 1.04 18.14 -2.15
CA LYS A 116 2.50 18.05 -2.15
C LYS A 116 2.96 17.22 -0.95
N GLY A 117 4.01 16.43 -1.14
CA GLY A 117 4.67 15.69 -0.07
C GLY A 117 5.42 16.57 0.92
N LEU A 118 6.15 15.93 1.84
CA LEU A 118 6.97 16.61 2.84
C LEU A 118 8.24 17.20 2.21
N ASP A 119 8.74 18.27 2.81
CA ASP A 119 10.10 18.76 2.53
C ASP A 119 11.11 17.65 2.87
N THR A 120 11.98 17.33 1.91
CA THR A 120 12.99 16.28 2.05
C THR A 120 14.02 16.56 3.15
N THR A 121 14.18 17.81 3.56
CA THR A 121 15.10 18.26 4.62
C THR A 121 14.42 18.33 6.00
N SER A 122 13.09 18.19 6.06
CA SER A 122 12.33 18.29 7.30
C SER A 122 12.71 17.19 8.29
N LYS A 123 12.51 17.49 9.58
CA LYS A 123 12.70 16.52 10.67
C LYS A 123 11.83 15.28 10.47
N GLU A 124 10.59 15.47 10.02
CA GLU A 124 9.61 14.42 9.80
C GLU A 124 10.07 13.45 8.69
N MET A 125 10.51 13.98 7.55
CA MET A 125 11.03 13.14 6.47
C MET A 125 12.28 12.37 6.93
N LYS A 126 13.21 13.04 7.62
CA LYS A 126 14.41 12.39 8.18
C LYS A 126 14.04 11.26 9.14
N ALA A 127 13.05 11.49 10.01
CA ALA A 127 12.58 10.50 10.97
C ALA A 127 11.93 9.28 10.28
N ILE A 128 11.05 9.50 9.31
CA ILE A 128 10.43 8.41 8.53
C ILE A 128 11.51 7.57 7.83
N VAL A 129 12.49 8.22 7.19
CA VAL A 129 13.58 7.53 6.51
C VAL A 129 14.49 6.79 7.49
N ALA A 130 14.79 7.37 8.66
CA ALA A 130 15.57 6.72 9.71
C ALA A 130 14.88 5.45 10.22
N TYR A 131 13.58 5.51 10.47
CA TYR A 131 12.81 4.33 10.87
C TYR A 131 12.80 3.24 9.79
N MET A 132 12.59 3.58 8.54
CA MET A 132 12.63 2.60 7.44
C MET A 132 14.02 1.97 7.27
N LYS A 133 15.10 2.76 7.43
CA LYS A 133 16.48 2.25 7.42
C LYS A 133 16.73 1.30 8.59
N TRP A 134 16.27 1.67 9.78
CA TRP A 134 16.41 0.83 10.96
C TRP A 134 15.69 -0.50 10.81
N LEU A 135 14.48 -0.52 10.26
CA LEU A 135 13.75 -1.77 9.96
C LEU A 135 14.51 -2.68 8.98
N GLY A 136 15.17 -2.11 8.00
CA GLY A 136 15.93 -2.87 7.00
C GLY A 136 17.43 -3.02 7.30
N LYS A 137 17.90 -2.69 8.53
CA LYS A 137 19.34 -2.61 8.86
C LYS A 137 20.11 -3.92 8.65
N ASP A 138 19.42 -5.05 8.85
CA ASP A 138 20.02 -6.38 8.73
C ASP A 138 19.71 -7.05 7.37
N VAL A 139 19.02 -6.35 6.47
CA VAL A 139 18.74 -6.85 5.12
C VAL A 139 19.91 -6.53 4.20
N PRO A 140 20.54 -7.53 3.59
CA PRO A 140 21.66 -7.30 2.69
C PRO A 140 21.28 -6.41 1.50
N ASP A 141 22.22 -5.63 1.00
CA ASP A 141 21.99 -4.70 -0.12
C ASP A 141 21.42 -5.42 -1.35
N LYS A 142 20.42 -4.81 -1.97
CA LYS A 142 19.66 -5.34 -3.14
C LYS A 142 18.87 -6.63 -2.88
N VAL A 143 18.80 -7.14 -1.65
CA VAL A 143 17.97 -8.28 -1.29
C VAL A 143 16.54 -7.81 -1.02
N ILE A 144 15.58 -8.56 -1.54
CA ILE A 144 14.16 -8.35 -1.29
C ILE A 144 13.67 -9.47 -0.37
N PRO A 145 13.35 -9.19 0.90
CA PRO A 145 12.90 -10.22 1.84
C PRO A 145 11.58 -10.88 1.40
N VAL A 146 11.42 -12.14 1.74
CA VAL A 146 10.15 -12.84 1.59
C VAL A 146 9.09 -12.14 2.44
N GLY A 147 7.89 -11.96 1.88
CA GLY A 147 6.79 -11.31 2.60
C GLY A 147 6.84 -9.78 2.65
N VAL A 148 7.78 -9.13 1.96
CA VAL A 148 7.84 -7.65 1.89
C VAL A 148 6.64 -7.04 1.19
N SER A 149 6.12 -7.72 0.17
CA SER A 149 4.98 -7.26 -0.64
C SER A 149 3.67 -7.88 -0.17
N ILE A 150 2.56 -7.36 -0.67
CA ILE A 150 1.25 -8.00 -0.55
C ILE A 150 1.27 -9.27 -1.42
N LYS A 151 0.88 -10.39 -0.83
CA LYS A 151 0.69 -11.64 -1.56
C LYS A 151 -0.54 -11.51 -2.47
N VAL A 152 -0.42 -11.90 -3.74
CA VAL A 152 -1.56 -11.90 -4.68
C VAL A 152 -2.30 -13.23 -4.57
N PRO A 153 -3.64 -13.24 -4.53
CA PRO A 153 -4.43 -14.47 -4.58
C PRO A 153 -4.27 -15.19 -5.92
N GLU A 154 -4.64 -16.46 -5.97
CA GLU A 154 -4.70 -17.20 -7.23
C GLU A 154 -5.63 -16.49 -8.23
N PHE A 155 -5.21 -16.44 -9.49
CA PHE A 155 -6.03 -15.83 -10.54
C PHE A 155 -7.29 -16.64 -10.79
N SER A 156 -8.42 -15.95 -10.78
CA SER A 156 -9.70 -16.53 -11.16
C SER A 156 -9.75 -16.83 -12.67
N SER A 157 -10.50 -17.85 -13.04
CA SER A 157 -10.82 -18.16 -14.44
C SER A 157 -11.90 -17.22 -15.03
N ARG A 158 -12.55 -16.41 -14.19
CA ARG A 158 -13.56 -15.41 -14.58
C ARG A 158 -13.13 -14.00 -14.17
N ALA A 159 -13.76 -13.01 -14.75
CA ALA A 159 -13.64 -11.65 -14.30
C ALA A 159 -14.16 -11.50 -12.85
N ALA A 160 -13.54 -10.62 -12.07
CA ALA A 160 -14.02 -10.21 -10.77
C ALA A 160 -15.37 -9.48 -10.89
N ASP A 161 -16.29 -9.76 -9.98
CA ASP A 161 -17.69 -9.34 -10.04
C ASP A 161 -18.00 -8.33 -8.93
N PRO A 162 -18.15 -7.03 -9.25
CA PRO A 162 -18.47 -6.02 -8.25
C PRO A 162 -19.82 -6.22 -7.56
N GLU A 163 -20.81 -6.86 -8.19
CA GLU A 163 -22.13 -7.10 -7.58
C GLU A 163 -22.03 -8.15 -6.48
N LYS A 164 -21.35 -9.27 -6.75
CA LYS A 164 -21.03 -10.27 -5.73
C LYS A 164 -20.16 -9.66 -4.62
N GLY A 165 -19.17 -8.86 -5.00
CA GLY A 165 -18.31 -8.13 -4.06
C GLY A 165 -19.09 -7.22 -3.12
N SER A 166 -20.15 -6.57 -3.61
CA SER A 166 -21.03 -5.73 -2.80
C SER A 166 -21.72 -6.51 -1.69
N ILE A 167 -22.24 -7.71 -2.01
CA ILE A 167 -22.90 -8.59 -1.03
C ILE A 167 -21.90 -9.01 0.04
N LEU A 168 -20.72 -9.49 -0.37
CA LEU A 168 -19.66 -9.91 0.54
C LEU A 168 -19.16 -8.76 1.41
N TYR A 169 -19.04 -7.55 0.84
CA TYR A 169 -18.68 -6.35 1.59
C TYR A 169 -19.67 -6.06 2.71
N GLN A 170 -20.97 -6.10 2.43
CA GLN A 170 -21.99 -5.85 3.45
C GLN A 170 -21.95 -6.90 4.56
N GLN A 171 -21.66 -8.15 4.24
CA GLN A 171 -21.60 -9.25 5.20
C GLN A 171 -20.37 -9.19 6.10
N HIS A 172 -19.20 -8.86 5.55
CA HIS A 172 -17.92 -9.07 6.22
C HIS A 172 -17.14 -7.80 6.54
N CYS A 173 -17.35 -6.71 5.81
CA CYS A 173 -16.50 -5.52 5.88
C CYS A 173 -17.21 -4.30 6.49
N SER A 174 -18.54 -4.20 6.25
CA SER A 174 -19.33 -3.01 6.60
C SER A 174 -19.37 -2.72 8.10
N ARG A 175 -19.23 -3.75 8.96
CA ARG A 175 -19.20 -3.59 10.43
C ARG A 175 -18.06 -2.67 10.91
N CYS A 176 -16.92 -2.70 10.22
CA CYS A 176 -15.76 -1.89 10.54
C CYS A 176 -15.64 -0.67 9.63
N HIS A 177 -15.75 -0.87 8.32
CA HIS A 177 -15.51 0.21 7.34
C HIS A 177 -16.76 1.05 7.02
N GLY A 178 -17.89 0.75 7.67
CA GLY A 178 -19.19 1.42 7.41
C GLY A 178 -19.88 0.87 6.17
N LYS A 179 -21.22 0.96 6.14
CA LYS A 179 -22.04 0.46 5.00
C LYS A 179 -21.70 1.16 3.68
N ASN A 180 -21.24 2.42 3.77
CA ASN A 180 -20.86 3.27 2.65
C ASN A 180 -19.34 3.42 2.50
N GLY A 181 -18.54 2.58 3.15
CA GLY A 181 -17.09 2.58 3.04
C GLY A 181 -16.37 3.83 3.54
N SER A 182 -17.06 4.70 4.29
CA SER A 182 -16.50 5.97 4.78
C SER A 182 -15.52 5.82 5.94
N GLY A 183 -15.37 4.60 6.47
CA GLY A 183 -14.57 4.35 7.66
C GLY A 183 -15.24 4.83 8.96
N VAL A 184 -14.54 4.68 10.07
CA VAL A 184 -15.00 5.10 11.39
C VAL A 184 -13.89 5.89 12.06
N TYR A 185 -14.18 7.13 12.46
CA TYR A 185 -13.27 7.98 13.22
C TYR A 185 -13.22 7.57 14.70
N ASN A 186 -12.12 7.89 15.38
CA ASN A 186 -12.06 7.92 16.84
C ASN A 186 -12.97 9.05 17.39
N VAL A 187 -13.16 9.06 18.71
CA VAL A 187 -14.14 9.96 19.38
C VAL A 187 -13.89 11.44 19.08
N ASP A 188 -12.62 11.87 19.04
CA ASP A 188 -12.25 13.27 18.79
C ASP A 188 -12.12 13.60 17.29
N SER A 189 -12.35 12.63 16.43
CA SER A 189 -12.24 12.74 14.96
C SER A 189 -10.87 13.23 14.47
N THR A 190 -9.81 12.84 15.15
CA THR A 190 -8.43 13.15 14.76
C THR A 190 -7.83 12.11 13.83
N MET A 191 -8.28 10.84 13.94
CA MET A 191 -7.84 9.75 13.08
C MET A 191 -8.93 8.69 12.90
N TYR A 192 -8.79 7.89 11.86
CA TYR A 192 -9.65 6.73 11.65
C TYR A 192 -9.22 5.56 12.55
N ILE A 193 -10.20 4.96 13.24
CA ILE A 193 -10.08 3.62 13.84
C ILE A 193 -10.09 2.58 12.70
N TYR A 194 -11.06 2.71 11.79
CA TYR A 194 -11.15 1.92 10.57
C TYR A 194 -11.10 2.84 9.37
N PRO A 195 -10.12 2.70 8.47
CA PRO A 195 -9.94 3.65 7.37
C PRO A 195 -11.08 3.61 6.35
N PRO A 196 -11.32 4.72 5.65
CA PRO A 196 -12.24 4.75 4.52
C PRO A 196 -11.68 3.93 3.36
N LEU A 197 -12.53 3.17 2.69
CA LEU A 197 -12.17 2.36 1.54
C LEU A 197 -12.50 3.06 0.21
N TRP A 198 -13.45 3.98 0.22
CA TRP A 198 -13.79 4.87 -0.89
C TRP A 198 -14.34 6.21 -0.40
N GLY A 199 -14.75 7.08 -1.32
CA GLY A 199 -15.18 8.43 -1.01
C GLY A 199 -14.02 9.42 -0.88
N ARG A 200 -14.34 10.67 -0.59
CA ARG A 200 -13.41 11.81 -0.64
C ARG A 200 -12.16 11.68 0.25
N ASN A 201 -12.24 10.92 1.32
CA ASN A 201 -11.16 10.79 2.30
C ASN A 201 -10.36 9.49 2.14
N SER A 202 -10.65 8.68 1.12
CA SER A 202 -9.89 7.47 0.84
C SER A 202 -8.65 7.76 -0.02
N TYR A 203 -7.91 6.71 -0.35
CA TYR A 203 -6.80 6.78 -1.31
C TYR A 203 -7.29 7.19 -2.70
N THR A 204 -6.41 7.82 -3.47
CA THR A 204 -6.75 8.32 -4.81
C THR A 204 -6.70 7.22 -5.88
N SER A 205 -7.21 7.53 -7.08
CA SER A 205 -7.10 6.64 -8.25
C SER A 205 -5.66 6.31 -8.65
N ALA A 206 -4.68 7.13 -8.28
CA ALA A 206 -3.27 6.90 -8.56
C ALA A 206 -2.53 6.10 -7.47
N ALA A 207 -3.22 5.67 -6.41
CA ALA A 207 -2.62 4.89 -5.34
C ALA A 207 -2.38 3.43 -5.75
N GLY A 208 -1.33 2.81 -5.19
CA GLY A 208 -1.05 1.41 -5.45
C GLY A 208 -2.17 0.44 -5.03
N MET A 209 -2.96 0.80 -4.04
CA MET A 209 -4.13 0.02 -3.61
C MET A 209 -5.31 0.07 -4.61
N HIS A 210 -5.27 0.95 -5.60
CA HIS A 210 -6.26 0.96 -6.67
C HIS A 210 -6.00 -0.10 -7.76
N HIS A 211 -4.85 -0.76 -7.74
CA HIS A 211 -4.62 -1.98 -8.52
C HIS A 211 -5.40 -3.14 -7.90
N LEU A 212 -6.18 -3.84 -8.70
CA LEU A 212 -7.08 -4.88 -8.20
C LEU A 212 -6.33 -6.00 -7.48
N SER A 213 -5.20 -6.46 -8.03
CA SER A 213 -4.36 -7.50 -7.44
C SER A 213 -3.84 -7.13 -6.05
N ARG A 214 -3.48 -5.85 -5.86
CA ARG A 214 -2.99 -5.37 -4.57
C ARG A 214 -4.08 -5.33 -3.53
N PHE A 215 -5.25 -4.81 -3.91
CA PHE A 215 -6.38 -4.74 -2.98
C PHE A 215 -6.93 -6.13 -2.65
N ALA A 216 -7.12 -7.00 -3.64
CA ALA A 216 -7.55 -8.38 -3.43
C ALA A 216 -6.60 -9.15 -2.51
N GLY A 217 -5.29 -9.02 -2.73
CA GLY A 217 -4.30 -9.64 -1.86
C GLY A 217 -4.32 -9.10 -0.44
N PHE A 218 -4.48 -7.78 -0.28
CA PHE A 218 -4.59 -7.17 1.05
C PHE A 218 -5.83 -7.69 1.80
N VAL A 219 -6.98 -7.72 1.14
CA VAL A 219 -8.22 -8.26 1.70
C VAL A 219 -8.06 -9.73 2.07
N ARG A 220 -7.55 -10.54 1.15
CA ARG A 220 -7.44 -11.99 1.31
C ARG A 220 -6.57 -12.44 2.46
N PHE A 221 -5.44 -11.74 2.69
CA PHE A 221 -4.40 -12.20 3.60
C PHE A 221 -4.28 -11.36 4.87
N ASN A 222 -4.94 -10.18 4.93
CA ASN A 222 -4.78 -9.25 6.05
C ASN A 222 -6.11 -8.79 6.67
N MET A 223 -7.25 -9.12 6.07
CA MET A 223 -8.56 -8.76 6.59
C MET A 223 -9.40 -10.02 6.90
N PRO A 224 -10.29 -9.96 7.91
CA PRO A 224 -10.43 -8.89 8.89
C PRO A 224 -9.21 -8.78 9.81
N PHE A 225 -8.89 -7.56 10.22
CA PHE A 225 -7.69 -7.27 11.01
C PHE A 225 -7.69 -7.90 12.41
N ASP A 226 -8.87 -8.06 12.99
CA ASP A 226 -9.11 -8.61 14.34
C ASP A 226 -9.19 -10.16 14.38
N ALA A 227 -9.00 -10.82 13.25
CA ALA A 227 -8.97 -12.29 13.17
C ALA A 227 -7.60 -12.79 12.66
N PRO A 228 -6.51 -12.58 13.40
CA PRO A 228 -5.18 -12.95 12.94
C PRO A 228 -5.07 -14.48 12.79
N GLY A 229 -4.84 -14.92 11.57
CA GLY A 229 -4.28 -16.23 11.25
C GLY A 229 -5.22 -17.44 11.23
N ALA A 230 -6.44 -17.36 11.74
CA ALA A 230 -7.21 -18.58 11.97
C ALA A 230 -8.23 -18.92 10.88
N THR A 231 -8.89 -17.97 10.26
CA THR A 231 -9.87 -18.28 9.22
C THR A 231 -9.83 -17.26 8.12
N ARG A 232 -9.36 -17.67 6.99
CA ARG A 232 -9.54 -16.94 5.75
C ARG A 232 -11.02 -16.97 5.42
N PHE A 233 -11.75 -15.92 5.79
CA PHE A 233 -13.20 -15.83 5.60
C PHE A 233 -13.59 -15.86 4.13
N LEU A 234 -12.73 -15.36 3.25
CA LEU A 234 -12.98 -15.29 1.82
C LEU A 234 -12.11 -16.30 1.07
N THR A 235 -12.65 -16.88 0.03
CA THR A 235 -11.87 -17.56 -1.01
C THR A 235 -11.07 -16.55 -1.82
N ASP A 236 -10.19 -17.02 -2.66
CA ASP A 236 -9.43 -16.15 -3.55
C ASP A 236 -10.37 -15.41 -4.52
N GLU A 237 -11.36 -16.10 -5.11
CA GLU A 237 -12.37 -15.47 -5.97
C GLU A 237 -13.21 -14.41 -5.26
N GLU A 238 -13.65 -14.67 -4.04
CA GLU A 238 -14.41 -13.70 -3.23
C GLU A 238 -13.58 -12.47 -2.89
N ALA A 239 -12.28 -12.64 -2.66
CA ALA A 239 -11.38 -11.51 -2.44
C ALA A 239 -11.24 -10.63 -3.68
N TRP A 240 -11.19 -11.23 -4.88
CA TRP A 240 -11.22 -10.50 -6.15
C TRP A 240 -12.55 -9.74 -6.32
N ASP A 241 -13.69 -10.35 -6.01
CA ASP A 241 -15.01 -9.73 -6.11
C ASP A 241 -15.14 -8.54 -5.15
N VAL A 242 -14.72 -8.68 -3.89
CA VAL A 242 -14.71 -7.58 -2.91
C VAL A 242 -13.80 -6.44 -3.39
N ALA A 243 -12.62 -6.77 -3.91
CA ALA A 243 -11.70 -5.78 -4.45
C ALA A 243 -12.31 -5.02 -5.64
N ALA A 244 -12.99 -5.72 -6.54
CA ALA A 244 -13.69 -5.13 -7.67
C ALA A 244 -14.79 -4.17 -7.21
N PHE A 245 -15.58 -4.55 -6.22
CA PHE A 245 -16.60 -3.68 -5.64
C PHE A 245 -15.98 -2.41 -5.03
N VAL A 246 -14.99 -2.55 -4.17
CA VAL A 246 -14.36 -1.39 -3.51
C VAL A 246 -13.68 -0.46 -4.50
N ASN A 247 -12.96 -1.02 -5.49
CA ASN A 247 -12.25 -0.21 -6.49
C ASN A 247 -13.17 0.40 -7.56
N SER A 248 -14.40 -0.09 -7.72
CA SER A 248 -15.41 0.55 -8.57
C SER A 248 -16.08 1.77 -7.92
N GLN A 249 -15.93 1.97 -6.60
CA GLN A 249 -16.58 3.06 -5.89
C GLN A 249 -15.89 4.41 -6.11
N PRO A 250 -16.63 5.53 -6.01
CA PRO A 250 -16.09 6.88 -6.20
C PRO A 250 -14.94 7.19 -5.21
N ARG A 251 -13.89 7.82 -5.72
CA ARG A 251 -12.71 8.26 -4.94
C ARG A 251 -12.07 9.49 -5.56
N PRO A 252 -11.15 10.19 -4.86
CA PRO A 252 -10.42 11.31 -5.43
C PRO A 252 -9.64 10.87 -6.67
N GLN A 253 -9.83 11.60 -7.77
CA GLN A 253 -9.12 11.34 -9.01
C GLN A 253 -7.81 12.12 -9.02
N LYS A 254 -6.71 11.43 -9.32
CA LYS A 254 -5.39 12.03 -9.55
C LYS A 254 -4.74 11.41 -10.76
N GLU A 255 -4.19 12.26 -11.59
CA GLU A 255 -3.40 11.87 -12.76
C GLU A 255 -2.04 12.54 -12.70
N TYR A 256 -1.03 11.82 -13.13
CA TYR A 256 0.33 12.30 -13.21
C TYR A 256 0.83 12.12 -14.63
N LYS A 257 1.00 13.25 -15.34
CA LYS A 257 1.36 13.27 -16.77
C LYS A 257 2.64 12.51 -17.12
N ASN A 258 3.54 12.38 -16.16
CA ASN A 258 4.82 11.68 -16.35
C ASN A 258 4.79 10.22 -15.87
N ASP A 259 3.63 9.72 -15.45
CA ASP A 259 3.51 8.30 -15.11
C ASP A 259 3.47 7.46 -16.40
N TRP A 260 4.20 6.36 -16.35
CA TRP A 260 4.23 5.36 -17.44
C TRP A 260 4.69 5.93 -18.77
N THR A 261 5.86 6.59 -18.76
CA THR A 261 6.53 7.06 -20.00
C THR A 261 6.77 5.91 -20.99
N ASP A 262 7.03 4.72 -20.48
CA ASP A 262 6.92 3.46 -21.23
C ASP A 262 5.58 2.78 -20.89
N ILE A 263 4.60 2.91 -21.78
CA ILE A 263 3.27 2.33 -21.60
C ILE A 263 3.33 0.80 -21.52
N SER A 264 4.29 0.16 -22.18
CA SER A 264 4.43 -1.30 -22.16
C SER A 264 4.82 -1.86 -20.79
N ALA A 265 5.34 -1.02 -19.90
CA ALA A 265 5.70 -1.37 -18.54
C ALA A 265 4.54 -1.30 -17.54
N LYS A 266 3.33 -0.89 -17.98
CA LYS A 266 2.15 -0.88 -17.12
C LYS A 266 1.84 -2.30 -16.62
N PRO A 267 1.48 -2.45 -15.33
CA PRO A 267 0.96 -3.72 -14.82
C PRO A 267 -0.32 -4.16 -15.56
N TYR A 268 -0.52 -5.46 -15.67
CA TYR A 268 -1.70 -6.06 -16.31
C TYR A 268 -3.04 -5.58 -15.72
N ASP A 269 -3.07 -5.20 -14.45
CA ASP A 269 -4.23 -4.69 -13.72
C ASP A 269 -4.21 -3.17 -13.55
N HIS A 270 -3.50 -2.44 -14.42
CA HIS A 270 -3.54 -0.98 -14.40
C HIS A 270 -4.89 -0.49 -14.92
N PRO A 271 -5.71 0.24 -14.10
CA PRO A 271 -7.12 0.46 -14.43
C PRO A 271 -7.38 1.54 -15.48
N PHE A 272 -6.35 2.21 -16.01
CA PHE A 272 -6.50 3.33 -16.94
C PHE A 272 -5.60 3.18 -18.17
N GLY A 273 -6.17 3.37 -19.34
CA GLY A 273 -5.42 3.44 -20.59
C GLY A 273 -4.44 4.62 -20.68
N PRO A 274 -3.74 4.76 -21.80
CA PRO A 274 -3.68 3.83 -22.93
C PRO A 274 -2.91 2.54 -22.56
N TYR A 275 -3.13 1.46 -23.32
CA TYR A 275 -2.47 0.16 -23.19
C TYR A 275 -1.74 -0.18 -24.48
N THR A 276 -0.77 -1.10 -24.41
CA THR A 276 -0.03 -1.63 -25.57
C THR A 276 -0.41 -3.05 -25.94
N ASP A 277 -1.28 -3.67 -25.15
CA ASP A 277 -1.83 -5.01 -25.40
C ASP A 277 -3.23 -4.93 -26.03
N GLY A 278 -3.85 -6.09 -26.28
CA GLY A 278 -5.17 -6.19 -26.89
C GLY A 278 -6.34 -6.24 -25.90
N PHE A 279 -6.07 -6.06 -24.60
CA PHE A 279 -7.12 -6.11 -23.60
C PHE A 279 -7.84 -4.78 -23.45
N SER A 280 -9.15 -4.85 -23.18
CA SER A 280 -9.97 -3.68 -22.91
C SER A 280 -9.70 -3.13 -21.50
N GLU A 281 -10.08 -1.87 -21.26
CA GLU A 281 -10.01 -1.27 -19.91
C GLU A 281 -10.79 -2.09 -18.88
N LYS A 282 -11.90 -2.72 -19.28
CA LYS A 282 -12.68 -3.59 -18.41
C LYS A 282 -11.89 -4.83 -17.99
N GLU A 283 -11.15 -5.44 -18.92
CA GLU A 283 -10.29 -6.59 -18.63
C GLU A 283 -9.10 -6.19 -17.75
N HIS A 284 -8.50 -5.01 -17.96
CA HIS A 284 -7.48 -4.48 -17.07
C HIS A 284 -8.02 -4.24 -15.66
N LYS A 285 -9.28 -3.78 -15.52
CA LYS A 285 -9.91 -3.52 -14.21
C LYS A 285 -10.34 -4.78 -13.47
N TYR A 286 -10.81 -5.79 -14.16
CA TYR A 286 -11.53 -6.91 -13.54
C TYR A 286 -11.03 -8.28 -13.96
N GLY A 287 -10.11 -8.39 -14.89
CA GLY A 287 -9.68 -9.66 -15.47
C GLY A 287 -10.74 -10.28 -16.40
N PRO A 288 -10.66 -11.60 -16.64
CA PRO A 288 -9.58 -12.49 -16.17
C PRO A 288 -8.25 -12.21 -16.88
N TRP A 289 -7.16 -12.30 -16.15
CA TRP A 289 -5.83 -12.12 -16.73
C TRP A 289 -5.20 -13.45 -17.07
N PRO A 290 -4.42 -13.55 -18.17
CA PRO A 290 -3.71 -14.77 -18.52
C PRO A 290 -2.70 -15.13 -17.43
N LYS A 291 -2.62 -16.44 -17.14
CA LYS A 291 -1.63 -17.01 -16.21
C LYS A 291 -0.22 -16.97 -16.78
#